data_a92fd1df1328fce6caf5d86bb53ff204
#
_entry.id   a92fd1df1328fce6caf5d86bb53ff204
#
_cell.length_a   1.000
_cell.length_b   1.000
_cell.length_c   1.000
_cell.angle_alpha   90.00
_cell.angle_beta   90.00
_cell.angle_gamma   90.00
#
_symmetry.space_group_name_H-M   'P 1'
#
loop_
_entity.id
_entity.type
_entity.pdbx_description
1 polymer ?
#
loop_
_entity_poly.entity_id
_entity_poly.type
_entity_poly.pdbx_seq_one_letter_code
_entity_poly.pdbx_strand_id
1 'polypeptide(L)'
;MITYPYAKLNLGLFVTGKRPDGYHNIETVFIPLPTLCDILEIVPTPRQSENIRFTHSGLPMECDEGENLCIKAYELMSQRGELPKVVIHLHKQIPIGAGLGGGSADGAFTLSMLNTMASRPLSATDLHSIALNLGSDCPFFLMDIPCFATGRGEMLEPLSLNLKGLYVVVVNPGISISTGYAYSQVKPQTAPFDLRRIVTTPMEQWRNQVSNDFEKIVFLQHPEVERIKNDLYALGAI
;
A
#
# COMPACT_ATOMS: atom_id res chain seq x y z
N MET A 1 -0.56 22.58 -2.47
CA MET A 1 0.13 21.57 -3.31
C MET A 1 -0.84 20.42 -3.54
N ILE A 2 -0.82 19.81 -4.73
CA ILE A 2 -1.66 18.65 -5.07
C ILE A 2 -0.73 17.52 -5.50
N THR A 3 -1.07 16.29 -5.11
CA THR A 3 -0.40 15.05 -5.52
C THR A 3 -1.40 13.91 -5.69
N TYR A 4 -0.96 12.78 -6.24
CA TYR A 4 -1.81 11.66 -6.61
C TYR A 4 -1.30 10.37 -5.97
N PRO A 5 -1.66 10.09 -4.68
CA PRO A 5 -1.31 8.84 -4.02
C PRO A 5 -1.86 7.66 -4.81
N TYR A 6 -1.00 6.82 -5.33
CA TYR A 6 -1.40 5.71 -6.19
C TYR A 6 -1.54 4.40 -5.41
N ALA A 7 -2.31 3.47 -5.96
CA ALA A 7 -2.46 2.13 -5.43
C ALA A 7 -1.21 1.27 -5.66
N LYS A 8 -1.08 0.17 -4.93
CA LYS A 8 -0.13 -0.90 -5.23
C LYS A 8 -0.85 -2.23 -5.40
N LEU A 9 -0.21 -3.17 -6.03
CA LEU A 9 -0.61 -4.57 -5.96
C LEU A 9 0.55 -5.45 -5.48
N ASN A 10 0.20 -6.63 -4.98
CA ASN A 10 1.13 -7.69 -4.65
C ASN A 10 1.18 -8.68 -5.81
N LEU A 11 2.30 -8.77 -6.51
CA LEU A 11 2.55 -9.83 -7.49
C LEU A 11 3.16 -11.01 -6.76
N GLY A 12 2.31 -11.93 -6.34
CA GLY A 12 2.61 -12.97 -5.36
C GLY A 12 2.68 -12.45 -3.92
N LEU A 13 2.29 -13.31 -2.99
CA LEU A 13 2.47 -13.07 -1.56
C LEU A 13 2.59 -14.41 -0.84
N PHE A 14 3.74 -14.64 -0.22
CA PHE A 14 4.01 -15.82 0.58
C PHE A 14 4.21 -15.43 2.04
N VAL A 15 3.56 -16.15 2.96
CA VAL A 15 3.72 -15.96 4.40
C VAL A 15 4.75 -16.98 4.89
N THR A 16 5.96 -16.50 5.20
CA THR A 16 7.14 -17.36 5.43
C THR A 16 7.44 -17.63 6.90
N GLY A 17 6.82 -16.87 7.81
CA GLY A 17 7.06 -17.10 9.24
C GLY A 17 6.13 -16.29 10.14
N LYS A 18 5.91 -16.77 11.37
CA LYS A 18 5.26 -16.01 12.43
C LYS A 18 6.33 -15.41 13.34
N ARG A 19 6.17 -14.13 13.66
CA ARG A 19 7.12 -13.36 14.47
C ARG A 19 6.70 -13.33 15.94
N PRO A 20 7.65 -13.14 16.88
CA PRO A 20 7.34 -12.97 18.31
C PRO A 20 6.49 -11.72 18.60
N ASP A 21 6.55 -10.70 17.75
CA ASP A 21 5.78 -9.45 17.88
C ASP A 21 4.32 -9.58 17.42
N GLY A 22 3.88 -10.80 17.05
CA GLY A 22 2.52 -11.10 16.58
C GLY A 22 2.30 -10.89 15.08
N TYR A 23 3.23 -10.26 14.39
CA TYR A 23 3.21 -10.12 12.93
C TYR A 23 3.69 -11.39 12.22
N HIS A 24 3.68 -11.33 10.88
CA HIS A 24 4.20 -12.41 10.03
C HIS A 24 5.32 -11.88 9.13
N ASN A 25 6.29 -12.76 8.84
CA ASN A 25 7.21 -12.50 7.74
C ASN A 25 6.53 -12.87 6.44
N ILE A 26 6.69 -12.02 5.44
CA ILE A 26 6.16 -12.23 4.10
C ILE A 26 7.27 -12.09 3.06
N GLU A 27 7.01 -12.65 1.89
CA GLU A 27 7.73 -12.35 0.65
C GLU A 27 6.69 -11.95 -0.41
N THR A 28 6.88 -10.80 -1.04
CA THR A 28 5.99 -10.28 -2.08
C THR A 28 6.75 -9.37 -3.04
N VAL A 29 6.20 -9.15 -4.23
CA VAL A 29 6.65 -8.06 -5.10
C VAL A 29 5.57 -6.99 -5.11
N PHE A 30 5.91 -5.79 -4.64
CA PHE A 30 5.05 -4.62 -4.76
C PHE A 30 5.23 -3.97 -6.12
N ILE A 31 4.10 -3.66 -6.75
CA ILE A 31 4.04 -2.96 -8.04
C ILE A 31 3.18 -1.71 -7.88
N PRO A 32 3.70 -0.51 -8.23
CA PRO A 32 2.90 0.70 -8.23
C PRO A 32 1.86 0.68 -9.36
N LEU A 33 0.67 1.20 -9.09
CA LEU A 33 -0.42 1.38 -10.06
C LEU A 33 -0.75 2.87 -10.23
N PRO A 34 0.07 3.64 -10.97
CA PRO A 34 -0.01 5.10 -10.99
C PRO A 34 -1.30 5.66 -11.62
N THR A 35 -2.05 4.84 -12.37
CA THR A 35 -3.32 5.24 -12.98
C THR A 35 -4.53 5.05 -12.07
N LEU A 36 -4.39 4.32 -10.96
CA LEU A 36 -5.39 4.18 -9.90
C LEU A 36 -4.89 4.94 -8.68
N CYS A 37 -5.37 6.17 -8.49
CA CYS A 37 -4.87 7.05 -7.45
C CYS A 37 -5.98 7.84 -6.77
N ASP A 38 -5.71 8.24 -5.53
CA ASP A 38 -6.46 9.27 -4.82
C ASP A 38 -5.95 10.66 -5.22
N ILE A 39 -6.63 11.73 -4.80
CA ILE A 39 -6.16 13.09 -4.99
C ILE A 39 -5.96 13.70 -3.60
N LEU A 40 -4.74 14.10 -3.31
CA LEU A 40 -4.35 14.70 -2.04
C LEU A 40 -3.94 16.14 -2.24
N GLU A 41 -4.62 17.07 -1.55
CA GLU A 41 -4.28 18.47 -1.52
C GLU A 41 -3.86 18.88 -0.11
N ILE A 42 -2.74 19.62 0.02
CA ILE A 42 -2.31 20.24 1.26
C ILE A 42 -2.10 21.74 1.03
N VAL A 43 -2.82 22.54 1.83
CA VAL A 43 -2.79 24.01 1.73
C VAL A 43 -2.33 24.59 3.07
N PRO A 44 -1.22 25.36 3.10
CA PRO A 44 -0.84 26.12 4.28
C PRO A 44 -1.89 27.18 4.62
N THR A 45 -2.30 27.26 5.90
CA THR A 45 -3.33 28.18 6.38
C THR A 45 -2.92 28.84 7.69
N PRO A 46 -2.04 29.86 7.64
CA PRO A 46 -1.46 30.44 8.85
C PRO A 46 -2.49 31.11 9.77
N ARG A 47 -3.68 31.42 9.29
CA ARG A 47 -4.75 32.10 10.05
C ARG A 47 -5.71 31.17 10.78
N GLN A 48 -5.64 29.83 10.58
CA GLN A 48 -6.53 28.91 11.32
C GLN A 48 -6.05 28.75 12.78
N SER A 49 -6.96 28.34 13.69
CA SER A 49 -6.66 28.07 15.09
C SER A 49 -5.91 26.75 15.27
N GLU A 50 -6.35 25.73 14.56
CA GLU A 50 -5.81 24.36 14.62
C GLU A 50 -4.54 24.23 13.79
N ASN A 51 -3.68 23.29 14.18
CA ASN A 51 -2.45 23.00 13.42
C ASN A 51 -2.75 22.24 12.13
N ILE A 52 -3.72 21.35 12.17
CA ILE A 52 -4.19 20.55 11.05
C ILE A 52 -5.71 20.54 11.02
N ARG A 53 -6.28 20.65 9.83
CA ARG A 53 -7.68 20.36 9.54
C ARG A 53 -7.74 19.36 8.40
N PHE A 54 -8.42 18.23 8.63
CA PHE A 54 -8.62 17.21 7.61
C PHE A 54 -10.04 17.25 7.07
N THR A 55 -10.18 17.09 5.77
CA THR A 55 -11.46 16.94 5.06
C THR A 55 -11.32 15.87 3.99
N HIS A 56 -12.41 15.20 3.66
CA HIS A 56 -12.41 14.21 2.60
C HIS A 56 -13.64 14.27 1.71
N SER A 57 -13.55 13.67 0.53
CA SER A 57 -14.63 13.46 -0.44
C SER A 57 -14.39 12.17 -1.23
N GLY A 58 -15.28 11.82 -2.15
CA GLY A 58 -15.18 10.58 -2.93
C GLY A 58 -15.75 9.38 -2.19
N LEU A 59 -15.06 8.25 -2.19
CA LEU A 59 -15.49 7.04 -1.49
C LEU A 59 -15.62 7.27 0.02
N PRO A 60 -16.65 6.71 0.69
CA PRO A 60 -16.83 6.87 2.12
C PRO A 60 -15.63 6.33 2.90
N MET A 61 -15.24 7.05 3.93
CA MET A 61 -14.17 6.66 4.85
C MET A 61 -14.76 6.48 6.24
N GLU A 62 -14.87 5.24 6.68
CA GLU A 62 -15.30 4.87 8.02
C GLU A 62 -14.04 4.62 8.89
N CYS A 63 -13.32 5.68 9.22
CA CYS A 63 -12.21 5.61 10.16
C CYS A 63 -12.29 6.78 11.15
N ASP A 64 -11.95 6.52 12.39
CA ASP A 64 -11.76 7.57 13.37
C ASP A 64 -10.63 8.50 12.94
N GLU A 65 -10.75 9.80 13.22
CA GLU A 65 -9.69 10.78 12.88
C GLU A 65 -8.32 10.36 13.40
N GLY A 66 -8.27 9.76 14.59
CA GLY A 66 -7.04 9.23 15.20
C GLY A 66 -6.42 8.04 14.48
N GLU A 67 -7.12 7.39 13.54
CA GLU A 67 -6.59 6.29 12.72
C GLU A 67 -6.18 6.73 11.32
N ASN A 68 -6.55 7.95 10.92
CA ASN A 68 -6.24 8.49 9.61
C ASN A 68 -4.74 8.73 9.41
N LEU A 69 -4.13 8.06 8.42
CA LEU A 69 -2.69 8.12 8.20
C LEU A 69 -2.20 9.49 7.70
N CYS A 70 -3.05 10.33 7.10
CA CYS A 70 -2.68 11.71 6.75
C CYS A 70 -2.53 12.56 8.02
N ILE A 71 -3.41 12.38 9.00
CA ILE A 71 -3.33 13.08 10.30
C ILE A 71 -2.10 12.60 11.07
N LYS A 72 -1.92 11.28 11.20
CA LYS A 72 -0.73 10.69 11.85
C LYS A 72 0.58 11.15 11.19
N ALA A 73 0.60 11.28 9.87
CA ALA A 73 1.76 11.79 9.14
C ALA A 73 2.12 13.21 9.56
N TYR A 74 1.12 14.09 9.69
CA TYR A 74 1.34 15.45 10.19
C TYR A 74 1.87 15.43 11.63
N GLU A 75 1.28 14.65 12.52
CA GLU A 75 1.68 14.52 13.92
C GLU A 75 3.13 14.04 14.05
N LEU A 76 3.51 12.98 13.33
CA LEU A 76 4.87 12.45 13.34
C LEU A 76 5.90 13.45 12.81
N MET A 77 5.56 14.16 11.75
CA MET A 77 6.41 15.21 11.18
C MET A 77 6.56 16.41 12.11
N SER A 78 5.49 16.83 12.79
CA SER A 78 5.50 17.97 13.71
C SER A 78 6.41 17.73 14.92
N GLN A 79 6.63 16.48 15.31
CA GLN A 79 7.60 16.11 16.37
C GLN A 79 9.07 16.26 15.93
N ARG A 80 9.33 16.41 14.65
CA ARG A 80 10.69 16.50 14.06
C ARG A 80 11.11 17.91 13.69
N GLY A 81 10.18 18.85 13.67
CA GLY A 81 10.45 20.25 13.34
C GLY A 81 9.20 21.07 13.15
N GLU A 82 9.41 22.36 12.86
CA GLU A 82 8.31 23.27 12.61
C GLU A 82 7.66 23.00 11.26
N LEU A 83 6.35 22.80 11.29
CA LEU A 83 5.50 22.70 10.12
C LEU A 83 4.51 23.88 10.05
N PRO A 84 4.11 24.31 8.86
CA PRO A 84 3.00 25.23 8.74
C PRO A 84 1.71 24.59 9.24
N LYS A 85 0.76 25.41 9.68
CA LYS A 85 -0.63 24.98 9.85
C LYS A 85 -1.20 24.69 8.49
N VAL A 86 -1.92 23.57 8.36
CA VAL A 86 -2.40 23.10 7.04
C VAL A 86 -3.87 22.68 7.08
N VAL A 87 -4.52 22.81 5.94
CA VAL A 87 -5.72 22.03 5.60
C VAL A 87 -5.29 20.93 4.63
N ILE A 88 -5.67 19.71 4.96
CA ILE A 88 -5.51 18.53 4.11
C ILE A 88 -6.87 18.15 3.56
N HIS A 89 -6.99 18.03 2.25
CA HIS A 89 -8.16 17.46 1.58
C HIS A 89 -7.76 16.20 0.81
N LEU A 90 -8.48 15.09 1.09
CA LEU A 90 -8.30 13.80 0.41
C LEU A 90 -9.55 13.46 -0.37
N HIS A 91 -9.43 13.37 -1.71
CA HIS A 91 -10.49 12.81 -2.54
C HIS A 91 -10.20 11.33 -2.80
N LYS A 92 -10.99 10.47 -2.16
CA LYS A 92 -10.78 9.02 -2.14
C LYS A 92 -11.39 8.34 -3.36
N GLN A 93 -10.58 7.62 -4.12
CA GLN A 93 -10.95 6.83 -5.30
C GLN A 93 -10.52 5.36 -5.18
N ILE A 94 -9.40 5.09 -4.47
CA ILE A 94 -8.92 3.73 -4.20
C ILE A 94 -9.83 3.09 -3.15
N PRO A 95 -10.46 1.93 -3.44
CA PRO A 95 -11.31 1.23 -2.48
C PRO A 95 -10.58 0.91 -1.17
N ILE A 96 -11.24 1.21 -0.05
CA ILE A 96 -10.69 0.95 1.29
C ILE A 96 -10.81 -0.54 1.60
N GLY A 97 -9.81 -1.11 2.25
CA GLY A 97 -9.80 -2.52 2.66
C GLY A 97 -9.61 -3.51 1.50
N ALA A 98 -9.31 -3.03 0.29
CA ALA A 98 -9.14 -3.87 -0.89
C ALA A 98 -7.72 -4.45 -1.07
N GLY A 99 -6.80 -4.29 -0.11
CA GLY A 99 -5.41 -4.74 -0.24
C GLY A 99 -4.54 -3.91 -1.17
N LEU A 100 -5.06 -2.79 -1.69
CA LEU A 100 -4.40 -1.92 -2.67
C LEU A 100 -3.46 -0.87 -2.06
N GLY A 101 -3.33 -0.83 -0.75
CA GLY A 101 -2.42 0.07 -0.04
C GLY A 101 -2.81 1.55 -0.05
N GLY A 102 -4.05 1.91 -0.42
CA GLY A 102 -4.49 3.30 -0.58
C GLY A 102 -4.24 4.17 0.64
N GLY A 103 -4.63 3.73 1.84
CA GLY A 103 -4.38 4.51 3.06
C GLY A 103 -2.89 4.70 3.36
N SER A 104 -2.05 3.69 3.12
CA SER A 104 -0.59 3.79 3.27
C SER A 104 0.01 4.75 2.23
N ALA A 105 -0.53 4.77 1.01
CA ALA A 105 -0.17 5.74 -0.02
C ALA A 105 -0.51 7.17 0.44
N ASP A 106 -1.76 7.39 0.90
CA ASP A 106 -2.21 8.70 1.39
C ASP A 106 -1.27 9.23 2.49
N GLY A 107 -0.94 8.38 3.47
CA GLY A 107 -0.01 8.73 4.55
C GLY A 107 1.40 9.04 4.06
N ALA A 108 1.97 8.19 3.20
CA ALA A 108 3.33 8.37 2.69
C ALA A 108 3.47 9.62 1.81
N PHE A 109 2.48 9.87 0.94
CA PHE A 109 2.44 11.09 0.13
C PHE A 109 2.24 12.33 1.00
N THR A 110 1.43 12.24 2.05
CA THR A 110 1.33 13.33 3.04
C THR A 110 2.68 13.62 3.68
N LEU A 111 3.42 12.60 4.14
CA LEU A 111 4.78 12.77 4.68
C LEU A 111 5.70 13.48 3.68
N SER A 112 5.70 13.03 2.43
CA SER A 112 6.54 13.61 1.37
C SER A 112 6.21 15.09 1.13
N MET A 113 4.91 15.44 1.02
CA MET A 113 4.48 16.83 0.84
C MET A 113 4.83 17.71 2.03
N LEU A 114 4.56 17.24 3.25
CA LEU A 114 4.91 17.97 4.47
C LEU A 114 6.41 18.18 4.60
N ASN A 115 7.22 17.20 4.18
CA ASN A 115 8.67 17.32 4.18
C ASN A 115 9.15 18.46 3.25
N THR A 116 8.49 18.67 2.12
CA THR A 116 8.82 19.81 1.23
C THR A 116 8.39 21.16 1.80
N MET A 117 7.41 21.16 2.71
CA MET A 117 6.90 22.39 3.38
C MET A 117 7.65 22.71 4.69
N ALA A 118 8.40 21.74 5.22
CA ALA A 118 9.13 21.92 6.47
C ALA A 118 10.25 22.97 6.33
N SER A 119 10.47 23.78 7.36
CA SER A 119 11.57 24.74 7.40
C SER A 119 12.95 24.09 7.30
N ARG A 120 13.05 22.83 7.72
CA ARG A 120 14.23 21.95 7.59
C ARG A 120 13.77 20.58 7.12
N PRO A 121 13.81 20.31 5.81
CA PRO A 121 13.44 19.00 5.26
C PRO A 121 14.31 17.88 5.84
N LEU A 122 13.68 16.76 6.14
CA LEU A 122 14.34 15.54 6.60
C LEU A 122 15.09 14.85 5.45
N SER A 123 16.11 14.10 5.80
CA SER A 123 16.79 13.22 4.85
C SER A 123 15.86 12.08 4.38
N ALA A 124 16.18 11.47 3.23
CA ALA A 124 15.43 10.30 2.73
C ALA A 124 15.40 9.16 3.75
N THR A 125 16.50 8.94 4.50
CA THR A 125 16.59 7.90 5.53
C THR A 125 15.66 8.20 6.71
N ASP A 126 15.62 9.46 7.19
CA ASP A 126 14.75 9.85 8.29
C ASP A 126 13.29 9.78 7.88
N LEU A 127 12.96 10.24 6.66
CA LEU A 127 11.61 10.17 6.12
C LEU A 127 11.12 8.72 5.98
N HIS A 128 11.98 7.82 5.49
CA HIS A 128 11.71 6.38 5.43
C HIS A 128 11.43 5.80 6.83
N SER A 129 12.21 6.19 7.84
CA SER A 129 12.00 5.76 9.23
C SER A 129 10.65 6.21 9.78
N ILE A 130 10.21 7.43 9.45
CA ILE A 130 8.89 7.94 9.84
C ILE A 130 7.77 7.18 9.09
N ALA A 131 7.96 6.93 7.79
CA ALA A 131 7.01 6.18 7.00
C ALA A 131 6.80 4.76 7.57
N LEU A 132 7.88 4.10 8.03
CA LEU A 132 7.79 2.79 8.68
C LEU A 132 6.99 2.83 10.00
N ASN A 133 7.11 3.91 10.78
CA ASN A 133 6.30 4.10 12.00
C ASN A 133 4.83 4.37 11.67
N LEU A 134 4.54 4.91 10.51
CA LEU A 134 3.20 5.17 10.03
C LEU A 134 2.49 3.88 9.58
N GLY A 135 3.23 2.99 8.91
CA GLY A 135 2.71 1.69 8.47
C GLY A 135 3.73 0.91 7.64
N SER A 136 3.63 -0.43 7.67
CA SER A 136 4.60 -1.32 7.00
C SER A 136 4.69 -1.10 5.47
N ASP A 137 3.57 -0.75 4.82
CA ASP A 137 3.53 -0.49 3.37
C ASP A 137 3.94 0.95 3.00
N CYS A 138 3.95 1.91 3.97
CA CYS A 138 4.22 3.31 3.68
C CYS A 138 5.60 3.56 3.03
N PRO A 139 6.70 2.88 3.45
CA PRO A 139 8.00 3.07 2.83
C PRO A 139 8.03 2.78 1.33
N PHE A 140 7.23 1.83 0.83
CA PHE A 140 7.14 1.50 -0.58
C PHE A 140 6.74 2.72 -1.43
N PHE A 141 5.78 3.50 -0.95
CA PHE A 141 5.26 4.66 -1.69
C PHE A 141 6.24 5.86 -1.73
N LEU A 142 7.35 5.79 -1.01
CA LEU A 142 8.45 6.75 -1.11
C LEU A 142 9.48 6.34 -2.18
N MET A 143 9.43 5.09 -2.70
CA MET A 143 10.40 4.57 -3.67
C MET A 143 9.94 4.66 -5.12
N ASP A 144 8.61 4.61 -5.39
CA ASP A 144 7.98 4.75 -6.71
C ASP A 144 8.48 3.76 -7.79
N ILE A 145 8.92 2.60 -7.40
CA ILE A 145 9.43 1.54 -8.30
C ILE A 145 9.01 0.16 -7.80
N PRO A 146 8.93 -0.87 -8.67
CA PRO A 146 8.71 -2.24 -8.22
C PRO A 146 9.78 -2.68 -7.22
N CYS A 147 9.35 -3.34 -6.14
CA CYS A 147 10.24 -3.80 -5.08
C CYS A 147 9.90 -5.23 -4.65
N PHE A 148 10.92 -6.05 -4.42
CA PHE A 148 10.77 -7.25 -3.61
C PHE A 148 10.76 -6.84 -2.15
N ALA A 149 9.73 -7.26 -1.43
CA ALA A 149 9.50 -6.87 -0.05
C ALA A 149 9.55 -8.11 0.85
N THR A 150 10.25 -7.97 1.98
CA THR A 150 10.37 -8.98 3.03
C THR A 150 10.07 -8.39 4.41
N GLY A 151 10.26 -9.17 5.48
CA GLY A 151 9.87 -8.74 6.80
C GLY A 151 8.34 -8.71 6.92
N ARG A 152 7.76 -7.59 7.36
CA ARG A 152 6.30 -7.34 7.33
C ARG A 152 5.85 -6.64 6.03
N GLY A 153 6.76 -6.50 5.05
CA GLY A 153 6.64 -5.70 3.84
C GLY A 153 7.51 -4.46 3.81
N GLU A 154 8.25 -4.18 4.89
CA GLU A 154 9.06 -2.97 5.07
C GLU A 154 10.49 -3.06 4.53
N MET A 155 11.02 -4.27 4.38
CA MET A 155 12.37 -4.47 3.85
C MET A 155 12.29 -4.56 2.33
N LEU A 156 12.63 -3.46 1.66
CA LEU A 156 12.41 -3.25 0.23
C LEU A 156 13.71 -3.37 -0.56
N GLU A 157 13.73 -4.25 -1.54
CA GLU A 157 14.79 -4.41 -2.54
C GLU A 157 14.24 -4.01 -3.91
N PRO A 158 14.78 -2.96 -4.57
CA PRO A 158 14.35 -2.56 -5.91
C PRO A 158 14.46 -3.67 -6.93
N LEU A 159 13.44 -3.82 -7.78
CA LEU A 159 13.43 -4.79 -8.88
C LEU A 159 13.35 -4.10 -10.24
N SER A 160 14.22 -4.51 -11.16
CA SER A 160 14.20 -4.08 -12.57
C SER A 160 13.12 -4.85 -13.35
N LEU A 161 11.87 -4.74 -12.92
CA LEU A 161 10.74 -5.42 -13.56
C LEU A 161 10.13 -4.52 -14.64
N ASN A 162 10.17 -4.99 -15.89
CA ASN A 162 9.59 -4.26 -17.02
C ASN A 162 8.17 -4.75 -17.31
N LEU A 163 7.18 -3.92 -16.97
CA LEU A 163 5.76 -4.18 -17.21
C LEU A 163 5.19 -3.31 -18.35
N LYS A 164 6.06 -2.67 -19.16
CA LYS A 164 5.65 -1.81 -20.25
C LYS A 164 4.83 -2.59 -21.29
N GLY A 165 3.67 -2.06 -21.64
CA GLY A 165 2.76 -2.69 -22.61
C GLY A 165 1.76 -3.66 -21.98
N LEU A 166 1.83 -3.90 -20.68
CA LEU A 166 0.81 -4.65 -19.96
C LEU A 166 -0.28 -3.70 -19.43
N TYR A 167 -1.47 -4.23 -19.35
CA TYR A 167 -2.63 -3.58 -18.74
C TYR A 167 -3.02 -4.33 -17.48
N VAL A 168 -3.39 -3.58 -16.45
CA VAL A 168 -3.92 -4.16 -15.20
C VAL A 168 -5.42 -3.91 -15.16
N VAL A 169 -6.20 -4.96 -14.98
CA VAL A 169 -7.63 -4.91 -14.71
C VAL A 169 -7.84 -5.21 -13.23
N VAL A 170 -8.35 -4.26 -12.48
CA VAL A 170 -8.68 -4.43 -11.06
C VAL A 170 -10.19 -4.65 -10.94
N VAL A 171 -10.59 -5.79 -10.38
CA VAL A 171 -11.99 -6.11 -10.10
C VAL A 171 -12.18 -6.13 -8.60
N ASN A 172 -12.98 -5.20 -8.09
CA ASN A 172 -13.37 -5.16 -6.67
C ASN A 172 -14.86 -5.51 -6.55
N PRO A 173 -15.21 -6.69 -5.99
CA PRO A 173 -16.60 -7.09 -5.80
C PRO A 173 -17.30 -6.43 -4.61
N GLY A 174 -16.66 -5.47 -3.93
CA GLY A 174 -17.21 -4.81 -2.74
C GLY A 174 -17.14 -5.66 -1.47
N ILE A 175 -16.33 -6.71 -1.46
CA ILE A 175 -16.14 -7.59 -0.31
C ILE A 175 -14.98 -7.07 0.53
N SER A 176 -15.23 -6.80 1.80
CA SER A 176 -14.19 -6.44 2.76
C SER A 176 -13.62 -7.68 3.43
N ILE A 177 -12.30 -7.85 3.37
CA ILE A 177 -11.59 -8.96 4.01
C ILE A 177 -10.70 -8.41 5.09
N SER A 178 -10.92 -8.84 6.34
CA SER A 178 -10.05 -8.47 7.45
C SER A 178 -8.66 -9.06 7.26
N THR A 179 -7.67 -8.19 7.11
CA THR A 179 -6.26 -8.57 7.00
C THR A 179 -5.81 -9.38 8.22
N GLY A 180 -6.21 -8.97 9.43
CA GLY A 180 -5.89 -9.70 10.66
C GLY A 180 -6.47 -11.11 10.66
N TYR A 181 -7.72 -11.27 10.19
CA TYR A 181 -8.32 -12.59 10.04
C TYR A 181 -7.55 -13.44 9.03
N ALA A 182 -7.24 -12.92 7.85
CA ALA A 182 -6.49 -13.67 6.83
C ALA A 182 -5.15 -14.16 7.38
N TYR A 183 -4.37 -13.31 8.05
CA TYR A 183 -3.13 -13.72 8.70
C TYR A 183 -3.32 -14.76 9.80
N SER A 184 -4.42 -14.73 10.55
CA SER A 184 -4.68 -15.71 11.62
C SER A 184 -4.93 -17.11 11.10
N GLN A 185 -5.34 -17.26 9.84
CA GLN A 185 -5.68 -18.54 9.22
C GLN A 185 -4.54 -19.13 8.37
N VAL A 186 -3.57 -18.31 7.94
CA VAL A 186 -2.45 -18.78 7.13
C VAL A 186 -1.48 -19.59 7.99
N LYS A 187 -1.04 -20.73 7.46
CA LYS A 187 0.07 -21.49 8.01
C LYS A 187 1.35 -21.08 7.30
N PRO A 188 2.30 -20.44 7.99
CA PRO A 188 3.57 -20.05 7.38
C PRO A 188 4.31 -21.27 6.79
N GLN A 189 4.89 -21.08 5.61
CA GLN A 189 5.67 -22.11 4.93
C GLN A 189 6.80 -21.44 4.12
N THR A 190 7.81 -22.23 3.76
CA THR A 190 8.85 -21.73 2.85
C THR A 190 8.21 -21.32 1.52
N ALA A 191 8.61 -20.19 0.99
CA ALA A 191 8.13 -19.70 -0.29
C ALA A 191 8.40 -20.75 -1.38
N PRO A 192 7.39 -21.19 -2.15
CA PRO A 192 7.57 -22.22 -3.17
C PRO A 192 8.33 -21.71 -4.39
N PHE A 193 8.42 -20.38 -4.56
CA PHE A 193 9.09 -19.71 -5.66
C PHE A 193 9.78 -18.44 -5.14
N ASP A 194 11.04 -18.23 -5.54
CA ASP A 194 11.76 -16.99 -5.27
C ASP A 194 11.21 -15.87 -6.17
N LEU A 195 10.39 -14.98 -5.62
CA LEU A 195 9.74 -13.90 -6.36
C LEU A 195 10.71 -12.92 -7.02
N ARG A 196 11.98 -12.85 -6.61
CA ARG A 196 13.00 -12.03 -7.29
C ARG A 196 13.26 -12.51 -8.72
N ARG A 197 13.07 -13.81 -8.96
CA ARG A 197 13.25 -14.43 -10.28
C ARG A 197 12.19 -14.00 -11.29
N ILE A 198 11.12 -13.32 -10.86
CA ILE A 198 10.04 -12.87 -11.75
C ILE A 198 10.56 -11.95 -12.87
N VAL A 199 11.65 -11.22 -12.63
CA VAL A 199 12.28 -10.34 -13.63
C VAL A 199 12.82 -11.09 -14.85
N THR A 200 13.12 -12.39 -14.71
CA THR A 200 13.63 -13.26 -15.76
C THR A 200 12.70 -14.40 -16.14
N THR A 201 11.59 -14.56 -15.38
CA THR A 201 10.62 -15.62 -15.63
C THR A 201 9.64 -15.18 -16.72
N PRO A 202 9.45 -15.98 -17.78
CA PRO A 202 8.45 -15.70 -18.81
C PRO A 202 7.04 -15.56 -18.19
N MET A 203 6.27 -14.57 -18.63
CA MET A 203 4.97 -14.24 -18.04
C MET A 203 3.98 -15.40 -18.11
N GLU A 204 4.06 -16.23 -19.14
CA GLU A 204 3.22 -17.42 -19.31
C GLU A 204 3.39 -18.44 -18.17
N GLN A 205 4.51 -18.37 -17.45
CA GLN A 205 4.80 -19.23 -16.30
C GLN A 205 4.30 -18.63 -14.97
N TRP A 206 3.98 -17.34 -14.92
CA TRP A 206 3.58 -16.66 -13.68
C TRP A 206 2.36 -17.30 -13.05
N ARG A 207 1.37 -17.65 -13.84
CA ARG A 207 0.15 -18.31 -13.36
C ARG A 207 0.39 -19.54 -12.50
N ASN A 208 1.46 -20.30 -12.76
CA ASN A 208 1.77 -21.54 -12.07
C ASN A 208 2.77 -21.38 -10.92
N GLN A 209 3.48 -20.25 -10.87
CA GLN A 209 4.57 -20.01 -9.91
C GLN A 209 4.24 -18.90 -8.91
N VAL A 210 3.43 -17.92 -9.33
CA VAL A 210 3.08 -16.76 -8.53
C VAL A 210 1.68 -16.96 -7.95
N SER A 211 1.58 -17.01 -6.63
CA SER A 211 0.31 -17.15 -5.92
C SER A 211 0.28 -16.25 -4.69
N ASN A 212 -0.91 -16.09 -4.13
CA ASN A 212 -1.10 -15.38 -2.88
C ASN A 212 -1.61 -16.37 -1.83
N ASP A 213 -0.88 -16.52 -0.73
CA ASP A 213 -1.23 -17.48 0.34
C ASP A 213 -2.60 -17.20 0.99
N PHE A 214 -3.14 -16.00 0.84
CA PHE A 214 -4.50 -15.69 1.30
C PHE A 214 -5.60 -16.25 0.41
N GLU A 215 -5.33 -16.60 -0.86
CA GLU A 215 -6.35 -17.06 -1.81
C GLU A 215 -7.19 -18.20 -1.27
N LYS A 216 -6.56 -19.24 -0.73
CA LYS A 216 -7.27 -20.42 -0.20
C LYS A 216 -8.27 -20.05 0.89
N ILE A 217 -7.90 -19.11 1.75
CA ILE A 217 -8.72 -18.67 2.88
C ILE A 217 -9.87 -17.80 2.39
N VAL A 218 -9.55 -16.87 1.48
CA VAL A 218 -10.53 -15.97 0.89
C VAL A 218 -11.55 -16.75 0.07
N PHE A 219 -11.13 -17.70 -0.75
CA PHE A 219 -12.02 -18.50 -1.61
C PHE A 219 -12.98 -19.39 -0.82
N LEU A 220 -12.55 -19.90 0.34
CA LEU A 220 -13.43 -20.64 1.24
C LEU A 220 -14.56 -19.80 1.81
N GLN A 221 -14.31 -18.53 2.10
CA GLN A 221 -15.31 -17.62 2.65
C GLN A 221 -16.12 -16.89 1.58
N HIS A 222 -15.46 -16.60 0.45
CA HIS A 222 -15.98 -15.80 -0.65
C HIS A 222 -15.73 -16.49 -1.99
N PRO A 223 -16.50 -17.56 -2.30
CA PRO A 223 -16.34 -18.32 -3.55
C PRO A 223 -16.50 -17.48 -4.81
N GLU A 224 -17.21 -16.34 -4.71
CA GLU A 224 -17.34 -15.36 -5.77
C GLU A 224 -16.01 -14.75 -6.20
N VAL A 225 -15.06 -14.59 -5.29
CA VAL A 225 -13.70 -14.08 -5.60
C VAL A 225 -12.92 -15.11 -6.42
N GLU A 226 -13.03 -16.40 -6.08
CA GLU A 226 -12.44 -17.48 -6.86
C GLU A 226 -13.04 -17.53 -8.27
N ARG A 227 -14.36 -17.37 -8.37
CA ARG A 227 -15.05 -17.34 -9.68
C ARG A 227 -14.54 -16.20 -10.55
N ILE A 228 -14.45 -14.98 -9.99
CA ILE A 228 -13.90 -13.81 -10.71
C ILE A 228 -12.48 -14.09 -11.21
N LYS A 229 -11.61 -14.67 -10.38
CA LYS A 229 -10.24 -15.04 -10.78
C LYS A 229 -10.25 -16.01 -11.94
N ASN A 230 -11.08 -17.07 -11.87
CA ASN A 230 -11.17 -18.07 -12.93
C ASN A 230 -11.73 -17.51 -14.23
N ASP A 231 -12.71 -16.60 -14.14
CA ASP A 231 -13.29 -15.92 -15.30
C ASP A 231 -12.25 -15.02 -15.98
N LEU A 232 -11.45 -14.28 -15.20
CA LEU A 232 -10.34 -13.46 -15.73
C LEU A 232 -9.30 -14.33 -16.45
N TYR A 233 -8.94 -15.47 -15.89
CA TYR A 233 -8.05 -16.43 -16.57
C TYR A 233 -8.66 -17.01 -17.85
N ALA A 234 -9.96 -17.29 -17.86
CA ALA A 234 -10.66 -17.79 -19.05
C ALA A 234 -10.71 -16.73 -20.17
N LEU A 235 -10.67 -15.44 -19.79
CA LEU A 235 -10.60 -14.30 -20.72
C LEU A 235 -9.17 -13.98 -21.17
N GLY A 236 -8.17 -14.71 -20.71
CA GLY A 236 -6.78 -14.57 -21.15
C GLY A 236 -5.90 -13.73 -20.21
N ALA A 237 -6.30 -13.48 -18.96
CA ALA A 237 -5.41 -12.91 -17.96
C ALA A 237 -4.24 -13.87 -17.68
N ILE A 238 -3.09 -13.28 -17.26
CA ILE A 238 -1.83 -13.98 -16.99
C ILE A 238 -1.70 -14.28 -15.50
#